data_949143d9ef0f4324be6e2149c5da43ba
#
_entry.id   949143d9ef0f4324be6e2149c5da43ba
#
_cell.length_a   1.000
_cell.length_b   1.000
_cell.length_c   1.000
_cell.angle_alpha   90.00
_cell.angle_beta   90.00
_cell.angle_gamma   90.00
#
_symmetry.space_group_name_H-M   'P 1'
#
loop_
_entity.id
_entity.type
_entity.pdbx_description
1 polymer ?
#
loop_
_entity_poly.entity_id
_entity_poly.type
_entity_poly.pdbx_seq_one_letter_code
_entity_poly.pdbx_strand_id
1 'polypeptide(L)'
;ALRNIFLYECKRLLWNKFFFGLLLVLLFYGWQVLGGTTILGVAHTAPFSPWSFGAYLAEMMPLLLVALLCFLSILTSDTGKRVEVLIAATPLSQAVHCRIRYTAVTVAFLVVTAVPVVYAVGFYGIIFGAIDWNTLLLPLVITVFPPFLLVMGTGLWLGRVHHRLLMALVAVVLLLAVVPVPS
;
A
#
# COMPACT_ATOMS: atom_id res chain seq x y z
N ALA A 1 -8.20 -24.02 11.99
CA ALA A 1 -8.39 -22.83 12.87
C ALA A 1 -7.60 -21.64 12.37
N LEU A 2 -6.28 -21.71 12.20
CA LEU A 2 -5.40 -20.58 11.81
C LEU A 2 -5.79 -19.94 10.46
N ARG A 3 -6.10 -20.76 9.45
CA ARG A 3 -6.55 -20.29 8.14
C ARG A 3 -7.82 -19.44 8.23
N ASN A 4 -8.76 -19.82 9.08
CA ASN A 4 -10.03 -19.08 9.22
C ASN A 4 -9.81 -17.73 9.90
N ILE A 5 -8.89 -17.65 10.86
CA ILE A 5 -8.50 -16.39 11.52
C ILE A 5 -7.84 -15.46 10.51
N PHE A 6 -6.91 -15.97 9.72
CA PHE A 6 -6.23 -15.21 8.66
C PHE A 6 -7.23 -14.67 7.62
N LEU A 7 -8.12 -15.50 7.12
CA LEU A 7 -9.15 -15.11 6.15
C LEU A 7 -10.11 -14.06 6.73
N TYR A 8 -10.46 -14.18 8.01
CA TYR A 8 -11.28 -13.19 8.70
C TYR A 8 -10.57 -11.82 8.77
N GLU A 9 -9.29 -11.79 9.14
CA GLU A 9 -8.53 -10.54 9.20
C GLU A 9 -8.34 -9.93 7.81
N CYS A 10 -8.04 -10.72 6.78
CA CYS A 10 -7.99 -10.24 5.40
C CYS A 10 -9.34 -9.68 4.94
N LYS A 11 -10.44 -10.38 5.21
CA LYS A 11 -11.78 -9.90 4.87
C LYS A 11 -12.12 -8.60 5.59
N ARG A 12 -11.76 -8.47 6.85
CA ARG A 12 -11.97 -7.25 7.64
C ARG A 12 -11.22 -6.04 7.07
N LEU A 13 -10.01 -6.25 6.55
CA LEU A 13 -9.19 -5.19 5.95
C LEU A 13 -9.67 -4.83 4.54
N LEU A 14 -9.93 -5.82 3.70
CA LEU A 14 -10.26 -5.63 2.29
C LEU A 14 -11.75 -5.36 2.03
N TRP A 15 -12.65 -5.88 2.89
CA TRP A 15 -14.10 -5.72 2.73
C TRP A 15 -14.65 -4.59 3.59
N ASN A 16 -14.02 -3.41 3.52
CA ASN A 16 -14.43 -2.22 4.25
C ASN A 16 -14.77 -1.09 3.26
N LYS A 17 -15.76 -0.25 3.60
CA LYS A 17 -16.12 0.94 2.80
C LYS A 17 -14.91 1.84 2.50
N PHE A 18 -13.99 1.94 3.46
CA PHE A 18 -12.73 2.64 3.31
C PHE A 18 -11.87 2.06 2.17
N PHE A 19 -11.78 0.74 2.07
CA PHE A 19 -11.00 0.07 1.01
C PHE A 19 -11.53 0.40 -0.40
N PHE A 20 -12.85 0.38 -0.58
CA PHE A 20 -13.45 0.75 -1.87
C PHE A 20 -13.24 2.22 -2.22
N GLY A 21 -13.36 3.13 -1.24
CA GLY A 21 -13.03 4.54 -1.42
C GLY A 21 -11.58 4.75 -1.83
N LEU A 22 -10.65 4.04 -1.17
CA LEU A 22 -9.23 4.06 -1.47
C LEU A 22 -8.94 3.56 -2.90
N LEU A 23 -9.61 2.47 -3.32
CA LEU A 23 -9.48 1.96 -4.69
C LEU A 23 -9.90 2.99 -5.74
N LEU A 24 -11.01 3.68 -5.53
CA LEU A 24 -11.46 4.74 -6.43
C LEU A 24 -10.44 5.87 -6.52
N VAL A 25 -9.90 6.31 -5.38
CA VAL A 25 -8.87 7.36 -5.35
C VAL A 25 -7.60 6.89 -6.06
N LEU A 26 -7.16 5.64 -5.83
CA LEU A 26 -5.98 5.07 -6.50
C LEU A 26 -6.15 5.00 -8.02
N LEU A 27 -7.32 4.57 -8.50
CA LEU A 27 -7.60 4.49 -9.93
C LEU A 27 -7.65 5.88 -10.56
N PHE A 28 -8.35 6.84 -9.93
CA PHE A 28 -8.45 8.20 -10.45
C PHE A 28 -7.09 8.92 -10.46
N TYR A 29 -6.34 8.82 -9.37
CA TYR A 29 -5.01 9.41 -9.28
C TYR A 29 -4.03 8.73 -10.24
N GLY A 30 -4.09 7.40 -10.36
CA GLY A 30 -3.30 6.64 -11.33
C GLY A 30 -3.56 7.05 -12.78
N TRP A 31 -4.83 7.29 -13.12
CA TRP A 31 -5.19 7.86 -14.43
C TRP A 31 -4.50 9.20 -14.66
N GLN A 32 -4.59 10.11 -13.69
CA GLN A 32 -4.03 11.45 -13.81
C GLN A 32 -2.51 11.42 -13.95
N VAL A 33 -1.81 10.57 -13.20
CA VAL A 33 -0.35 10.42 -13.28
C VAL A 33 0.07 9.80 -14.60
N LEU A 34 -0.60 8.73 -15.07
CA LEU A 34 -0.29 8.08 -16.34
C LEU A 34 -0.57 8.99 -17.55
N GLY A 35 -1.62 9.80 -17.49
CA GLY A 35 -1.93 10.80 -18.51
C GLY A 35 -1.03 12.06 -18.46
N GLY A 36 -0.17 12.17 -17.45
CA GLY A 36 0.72 13.30 -17.28
C GLY A 36 1.90 13.31 -18.25
N THR A 37 2.47 14.50 -18.47
CA THR A 37 3.62 14.72 -19.37
C THR A 37 4.88 13.97 -18.91
N THR A 38 5.02 13.70 -17.62
CA THR A 38 6.15 12.96 -17.04
C THR A 38 6.23 11.52 -17.56
N ILE A 39 5.09 10.88 -17.80
CA ILE A 39 5.01 9.48 -18.23
C ILE A 39 4.87 9.38 -19.75
N LEU A 40 3.93 10.11 -20.34
CA LEU A 40 3.67 10.06 -21.79
C LEU A 40 4.55 11.01 -22.63
N GLY A 41 5.17 12.02 -22.00
CA GLY A 41 5.87 13.09 -22.69
C GLY A 41 4.91 14.09 -23.35
N VAL A 42 5.46 15.21 -23.84
CA VAL A 42 4.68 16.34 -24.38
C VAL A 42 3.82 15.95 -25.60
N ALA A 43 4.28 14.98 -26.39
CA ALA A 43 3.61 14.52 -27.62
C ALA A 43 3.03 13.10 -27.49
N HIS A 44 2.87 12.58 -26.28
CA HIS A 44 2.51 11.19 -26.02
C HIS A 44 3.44 10.16 -26.71
N THR A 45 4.69 10.56 -26.95
CA THR A 45 5.71 9.77 -27.66
C THR A 45 6.86 9.34 -26.78
N ALA A 46 6.77 9.56 -25.46
CA ALA A 46 7.82 9.12 -24.53
C ALA A 46 7.98 7.60 -24.64
N PRO A 47 9.19 7.07 -24.92
CA PRO A 47 9.40 5.65 -24.95
C PRO A 47 9.14 5.04 -23.58
N PHE A 48 8.46 3.92 -23.54
CA PHE A 48 8.31 3.14 -22.33
C PHE A 48 9.69 2.75 -21.83
N SER A 49 10.00 3.13 -20.60
CA SER A 49 11.24 2.74 -19.93
C SER A 49 10.95 2.27 -18.50
N PRO A 50 11.82 1.43 -17.93
CA PRO A 50 11.71 1.05 -16.51
C PRO A 50 11.69 2.27 -15.58
N TRP A 51 12.35 3.35 -15.97
CA TRP A 51 12.40 4.61 -15.23
C TRP A 51 11.06 5.33 -15.18
N SER A 52 10.31 5.37 -16.29
CA SER A 52 8.96 5.98 -16.30
C SER A 52 7.98 5.19 -15.42
N PHE A 53 8.08 3.87 -15.42
CA PHE A 53 7.30 3.04 -14.51
C PHE A 53 7.70 3.25 -13.05
N GLY A 54 9.00 3.35 -12.75
CA GLY A 54 9.51 3.69 -11.42
C GLY A 54 9.03 5.06 -10.96
N ALA A 55 9.04 6.07 -11.82
CA ALA A 55 8.51 7.41 -11.52
C ALA A 55 7.01 7.37 -11.21
N TYR A 56 6.22 6.66 -12.01
CA TYR A 56 4.80 6.44 -11.74
C TYR A 56 4.58 5.81 -10.36
N LEU A 57 5.31 4.73 -10.05
CA LEU A 57 5.19 4.08 -8.74
C LEU A 57 5.61 5.00 -7.59
N ALA A 58 6.65 5.81 -7.78
CA ALA A 58 7.11 6.77 -6.77
C ALA A 58 6.02 7.82 -6.46
N GLU A 59 5.32 8.32 -7.48
CA GLU A 59 4.20 9.24 -7.29
C GLU A 59 2.99 8.57 -6.62
N MET A 60 2.77 7.25 -6.83
CA MET A 60 1.73 6.48 -6.14
C MET A 60 2.07 6.15 -4.68
N MET A 61 3.37 6.14 -4.33
CA MET A 61 3.83 5.67 -3.01
C MET A 61 3.20 6.38 -1.81
N PRO A 62 3.04 7.70 -1.76
CA PRO A 62 2.42 8.35 -0.60
C PRO A 62 1.02 7.83 -0.32
N LEU A 63 0.22 7.62 -1.35
CA LEU A 63 -1.14 7.11 -1.23
C LEU A 63 -1.16 5.64 -0.77
N LEU A 64 -0.22 4.82 -1.27
CA LEU A 64 -0.05 3.44 -0.83
C LEU A 64 0.41 3.34 0.62
N LEU A 65 1.31 4.23 1.06
CA LEU A 65 1.76 4.27 2.45
C LEU A 65 0.66 4.74 3.41
N VAL A 66 -0.17 5.69 2.99
CA VAL A 66 -1.38 6.06 3.73
C VAL A 66 -2.33 4.88 3.87
N ALA A 67 -2.52 4.10 2.81
CA ALA A 67 -3.31 2.86 2.87
C ALA A 67 -2.76 1.86 3.89
N LEU A 68 -1.44 1.65 3.89
CA LEU A 68 -0.75 0.79 4.86
C LEU A 68 -0.98 1.26 6.30
N LEU A 69 -0.82 2.56 6.56
CA LEU A 69 -1.05 3.15 7.88
C LEU A 69 -2.50 3.04 8.33
N CYS A 70 -3.45 3.19 7.41
CA CYS A 70 -4.87 2.97 7.70
C CYS A 70 -5.15 1.50 8.05
N PHE A 71 -4.54 0.53 7.36
CA PHE A 71 -4.66 -0.88 7.75
C PHE A 71 -4.08 -1.16 9.13
N LEU A 72 -2.91 -0.59 9.43
CA LEU A 72 -2.33 -0.67 10.78
C LEU A 72 -3.22 -0.01 11.84
N SER A 73 -3.83 1.12 11.52
CA SER A 73 -4.79 1.81 12.40
C SER A 73 -6.02 0.95 12.70
N ILE A 74 -6.58 0.26 11.71
CA ILE A 74 -7.69 -0.68 11.91
C ILE A 74 -7.30 -1.81 12.87
N LEU A 75 -6.08 -2.32 12.77
CA LEU A 75 -5.58 -3.36 13.67
C LEU A 75 -5.38 -2.88 15.10
N THR A 76 -4.87 -1.67 15.28
CA THR A 76 -4.55 -1.09 16.60
C THR A 76 -5.74 -0.38 17.25
N SER A 77 -6.90 -0.33 16.57
CA SER A 77 -8.14 0.27 17.09
C SER A 77 -8.65 -0.49 18.33
N ASP A 78 -9.50 0.17 19.12
CA ASP A 78 -10.08 -0.41 20.34
C ASP A 78 -10.89 -1.69 20.07
N THR A 79 -11.52 -1.78 18.89
CA THR A 79 -12.17 -3.01 18.42
C THR A 79 -11.14 -4.13 18.20
N GLY A 80 -9.95 -3.79 17.66
CA GLY A 80 -8.84 -4.73 17.52
C GLY A 80 -8.32 -5.26 18.85
N LYS A 81 -8.24 -4.38 19.87
CA LYS A 81 -7.82 -4.75 21.24
C LYS A 81 -8.84 -5.66 21.94
N ARG A 82 -10.15 -5.40 21.75
CA ARG A 82 -11.20 -6.28 22.31
C ARG A 82 -11.14 -7.69 21.74
N VAL A 83 -10.89 -7.82 20.44
CA VAL A 83 -10.67 -9.12 19.79
C VAL A 83 -9.42 -9.81 20.33
N GLU A 84 -8.36 -9.06 20.64
CA GLU A 84 -7.13 -9.59 21.24
C GLU A 84 -7.39 -10.20 22.63
N VAL A 85 -8.19 -9.56 23.46
CA VAL A 85 -8.60 -10.07 24.78
C VAL A 85 -9.42 -11.38 24.64
N LEU A 86 -10.32 -11.45 23.67
CA LEU A 86 -11.10 -12.67 23.41
C LEU A 86 -10.22 -13.83 22.91
N ILE A 87 -9.18 -13.53 22.11
CA ILE A 87 -8.25 -14.53 21.59
C ILE A 87 -7.26 -14.97 22.67
N ALA A 88 -6.88 -14.09 23.60
CA ALA A 88 -6.04 -14.46 24.74
C ALA A 88 -6.71 -15.55 25.64
N ALA A 89 -8.02 -15.70 25.56
CA ALA A 89 -8.77 -16.79 26.19
C ALA A 89 -8.69 -18.13 25.41
N THR A 90 -8.09 -18.14 24.20
CA THR A 90 -7.90 -19.35 23.40
C THR A 90 -6.49 -19.92 23.62
N PRO A 91 -6.24 -21.24 23.41
CA PRO A 91 -4.94 -21.87 23.60
C PRO A 91 -3.89 -21.49 22.54
N LEU A 92 -4.12 -20.44 21.74
CA LEU A 92 -3.19 -19.93 20.75
C LEU A 92 -2.19 -18.98 21.39
N SER A 93 -0.90 -19.20 21.09
CA SER A 93 0.14 -18.29 21.58
C SER A 93 -0.02 -16.89 20.97
N GLN A 94 0.15 -15.86 21.78
CA GLN A 94 0.04 -14.45 21.38
C GLN A 94 0.97 -14.11 20.20
N ALA A 95 2.15 -14.75 20.14
CA ALA A 95 3.10 -14.58 19.03
C ALA A 95 2.55 -15.05 17.68
N VAL A 96 1.83 -16.18 17.66
CA VAL A 96 1.21 -16.70 16.42
C VAL A 96 0.10 -15.77 15.95
N HIS A 97 -0.72 -15.26 16.87
CA HIS A 97 -1.78 -14.32 16.53
C HIS A 97 -1.21 -13.01 15.94
N CYS A 98 -0.18 -12.43 16.56
CA CYS A 98 0.50 -11.25 16.02
C CYS A 98 1.05 -11.49 14.61
N ARG A 99 1.69 -12.62 14.36
CA ARG A 99 2.19 -12.99 13.03
C ARG A 99 1.06 -13.03 12.00
N ILE A 100 -0.07 -13.66 12.32
CA ILE A 100 -1.23 -13.75 11.43
C ILE A 100 -1.75 -12.34 11.08
N ARG A 101 -1.87 -11.44 12.04
CA ARG A 101 -2.32 -10.06 11.81
C ARG A 101 -1.37 -9.29 10.91
N TYR A 102 -0.06 -9.41 11.13
CA TYR A 102 0.94 -8.70 10.31
C TYR A 102 1.01 -9.27 8.89
N THR A 103 0.92 -10.58 8.72
CA THR A 103 0.82 -11.18 7.38
C THR A 103 -0.47 -10.77 6.67
N ALA A 104 -1.59 -10.61 7.37
CA ALA A 104 -2.84 -10.12 6.79
C ALA A 104 -2.70 -8.66 6.29
N VAL A 105 -2.02 -7.77 7.05
CA VAL A 105 -1.72 -6.40 6.59
C VAL A 105 -0.80 -6.40 5.38
N THR A 106 0.25 -7.22 5.38
CA THR A 106 1.16 -7.33 4.24
C THR A 106 0.42 -7.79 2.99
N VAL A 107 -0.44 -8.80 3.11
CA VAL A 107 -1.27 -9.27 1.98
C VAL A 107 -2.24 -8.18 1.52
N ALA A 108 -2.91 -7.49 2.44
CA ALA A 108 -3.80 -6.38 2.09
C ALA A 108 -3.05 -5.25 1.36
N PHE A 109 -1.85 -4.90 1.82
CA PHE A 109 -1.00 -3.92 1.15
C PHE A 109 -0.58 -4.37 -0.25
N LEU A 110 -0.18 -5.63 -0.43
CA LEU A 110 0.17 -6.18 -1.74
C LEU A 110 -1.01 -6.15 -2.70
N VAL A 111 -2.23 -6.46 -2.22
CA VAL A 111 -3.45 -6.37 -3.03
C VAL A 111 -3.72 -4.93 -3.46
N VAL A 112 -3.59 -3.96 -2.55
CA VAL A 112 -3.75 -2.53 -2.89
C VAL A 112 -2.68 -2.07 -3.87
N THR A 113 -1.43 -2.49 -3.70
CA THR A 113 -0.31 -2.15 -4.59
C THR A 113 -0.47 -2.80 -5.97
N ALA A 114 -1.05 -3.99 -6.04
CA ALA A 114 -1.31 -4.65 -7.32
C ALA A 114 -2.27 -3.84 -8.22
N VAL A 115 -3.19 -3.07 -7.65
CA VAL A 115 -4.16 -2.27 -8.41
C VAL A 115 -3.48 -1.24 -9.33
N PRO A 116 -2.66 -0.29 -8.83
CA PRO A 116 -1.97 0.66 -9.68
C PRO A 116 -0.96 -0.02 -10.62
N VAL A 117 -0.34 -1.13 -10.21
CA VAL A 117 0.59 -1.90 -11.06
C VAL A 117 -0.14 -2.51 -12.24
N VAL A 118 -1.23 -3.24 -12.01
CA VAL A 118 -2.04 -3.86 -13.09
C VAL A 118 -2.62 -2.78 -14.01
N TYR A 119 -3.05 -1.66 -13.44
CA TYR A 119 -3.57 -0.55 -14.22
C TYR A 119 -2.51 0.07 -15.13
N ALA A 120 -1.29 0.33 -14.62
CA ALA A 120 -0.17 0.83 -15.41
C ALA A 120 0.24 -0.17 -16.50
N VAL A 121 0.36 -1.45 -16.16
CA VAL A 121 0.69 -2.50 -17.12
C VAL A 121 -0.35 -2.58 -18.24
N GLY A 122 -1.65 -2.51 -17.90
CA GLY A 122 -2.72 -2.45 -18.89
C GLY A 122 -2.62 -1.23 -19.80
N PHE A 123 -2.38 -0.06 -19.23
CA PHE A 123 -2.18 1.18 -19.96
C PHE A 123 -0.99 1.11 -20.94
N TYR A 124 0.15 0.63 -20.47
CA TYR A 124 1.33 0.45 -21.32
C TYR A 124 1.14 -0.60 -22.41
N GLY A 125 0.45 -1.69 -22.09
CA GLY A 125 0.14 -2.73 -23.06
C GLY A 125 -0.75 -2.23 -24.20
N ILE A 126 -1.71 -1.34 -23.90
CA ILE A 126 -2.61 -0.75 -24.92
C ILE A 126 -1.86 0.26 -25.79
N ILE A 127 -1.01 1.11 -25.19
CA ILE A 127 -0.35 2.21 -25.93
C ILE A 127 0.92 1.75 -26.65
N PHE A 128 1.74 0.91 -26.02
CA PHE A 128 3.05 0.52 -26.54
C PHE A 128 3.14 -0.91 -27.10
N GLY A 129 2.11 -1.70 -26.91
CA GLY A 129 1.94 -3.03 -27.55
C GLY A 129 2.86 -4.15 -27.04
N ALA A 130 3.91 -3.85 -26.31
CA ALA A 130 4.86 -4.83 -25.77
C ALA A 130 5.21 -4.54 -24.32
N ILE A 131 5.21 -5.58 -23.49
CA ILE A 131 5.57 -5.48 -22.07
C ILE A 131 6.66 -6.51 -21.78
N ASP A 132 7.81 -6.04 -21.33
CA ASP A 132 8.88 -6.89 -20.79
C ASP A 132 8.78 -6.90 -19.26
N TRP A 133 8.25 -7.98 -18.71
CA TRP A 133 8.06 -8.17 -17.27
C TRP A 133 9.36 -8.10 -16.47
N ASN A 134 10.46 -8.57 -17.06
CA ASN A 134 11.75 -8.58 -16.37
C ASN A 134 12.25 -7.17 -16.08
N THR A 135 11.98 -6.24 -17.01
CA THR A 135 12.39 -4.82 -16.84
C THR A 135 11.53 -4.07 -15.83
N LEU A 136 10.28 -4.51 -15.59
CA LEU A 136 9.36 -3.88 -14.64
C LEU A 136 9.55 -4.33 -13.18
N LEU A 137 10.03 -5.56 -12.97
CA LEU A 137 10.20 -6.11 -11.62
C LEU A 137 11.21 -5.33 -10.78
N LEU A 138 12.32 -4.92 -11.38
CA LEU A 138 13.37 -4.21 -10.65
C LEU A 138 12.89 -2.86 -10.10
N PRO A 139 12.30 -1.94 -10.91
CA PRO A 139 11.73 -0.70 -10.40
C PRO A 139 10.64 -0.93 -9.37
N LEU A 140 9.78 -1.94 -9.56
CA LEU A 140 8.72 -2.27 -8.61
C LEU A 140 9.29 -2.60 -7.23
N VAL A 141 10.27 -3.51 -7.16
CA VAL A 141 10.87 -3.93 -5.90
C VAL A 141 11.62 -2.77 -5.22
N ILE A 142 12.43 -2.04 -5.97
CA ILE A 142 13.23 -0.93 -5.42
C ILE A 142 12.33 0.20 -4.92
N THR A 143 11.24 0.51 -5.61
CA THR A 143 10.36 1.64 -5.23
C THR A 143 9.42 1.27 -4.10
N VAL A 144 8.87 0.06 -4.08
CA VAL A 144 7.82 -0.32 -3.12
C VAL A 144 8.38 -0.92 -1.83
N PHE A 145 9.40 -1.77 -1.92
CA PHE A 145 9.86 -2.57 -0.79
C PHE A 145 10.51 -1.76 0.35
N PRO A 146 11.46 -0.83 0.10
CA PRO A 146 12.09 -0.07 1.17
C PRO A 146 11.11 0.82 1.96
N PRO A 147 10.26 1.65 1.31
CA PRO A 147 9.29 2.46 2.05
C PRO A 147 8.25 1.61 2.78
N PHE A 148 7.84 0.47 2.20
CA PHE A 148 6.95 -0.49 2.88
C PHE A 148 7.56 -0.97 4.19
N LEU A 149 8.81 -1.45 4.19
CA LEU A 149 9.48 -1.94 5.39
C LEU A 149 9.65 -0.85 6.44
N LEU A 150 10.03 0.36 6.01
CA LEU A 150 10.20 1.50 6.90
C LEU A 150 8.89 1.88 7.58
N VAL A 151 7.82 2.06 6.81
CA VAL A 151 6.51 2.48 7.35
C VAL A 151 5.85 1.34 8.11
N MET A 152 6.02 0.09 7.70
CA MET A 152 5.54 -1.07 8.47
C MET A 152 6.22 -1.15 9.83
N GLY A 153 7.55 -1.01 9.89
CA GLY A 153 8.33 -1.06 11.12
C GLY A 153 8.00 0.10 12.07
N THR A 154 8.04 1.34 11.57
CA THR A 154 7.72 2.54 12.36
C THR A 154 6.26 2.57 12.78
N GLY A 155 5.34 2.20 11.89
CA GLY A 155 3.90 2.15 12.16
C GLY A 155 3.55 1.11 13.24
N LEU A 156 4.18 -0.06 13.23
CA LEU A 156 4.01 -1.08 14.26
C LEU A 156 4.53 -0.61 15.62
N TRP A 157 5.69 0.05 15.63
CA TRP A 157 6.26 0.60 16.87
C TRP A 157 5.39 1.71 17.45
N LEU A 158 4.99 2.68 16.64
CA LEU A 158 4.12 3.79 17.04
C LEU A 158 2.73 3.31 17.46
N GLY A 159 2.16 2.32 16.76
CA GLY A 159 0.86 1.74 17.09
C GLY A 159 0.82 1.05 18.44
N ARG A 160 1.96 0.50 18.91
CA ARG A 160 2.10 -0.07 20.27
C ARG A 160 2.17 1.01 21.34
N VAL A 161 2.83 2.15 21.05
CA VAL A 161 2.98 3.25 22.00
C VAL A 161 1.66 4.01 22.13
N HIS A 162 1.10 4.49 21.02
CA HIS A 162 -0.17 5.21 21.06
C HIS A 162 -0.83 5.26 19.67
N HIS A 163 -2.11 4.86 19.57
CA HIS A 163 -2.86 4.86 18.32
C HIS A 163 -2.88 6.24 17.61
N ARG A 164 -2.92 7.35 18.37
CA ARG A 164 -2.91 8.73 17.81
C ARG A 164 -1.63 9.05 17.05
N LEU A 165 -0.51 8.42 17.38
CA LEU A 165 0.77 8.63 16.69
C LEU A 165 0.75 8.08 15.26
N LEU A 166 -0.06 7.05 14.99
CA LEU A 166 -0.28 6.57 13.62
C LEU A 166 -0.95 7.64 12.75
N MET A 167 -1.92 8.37 13.30
CA MET A 167 -2.57 9.47 12.56
C MET A 167 -1.61 10.63 12.30
N ALA A 168 -0.71 10.93 13.25
CA ALA A 168 0.35 11.90 13.03
C ALA A 168 1.32 11.45 11.92
N LEU A 169 1.64 10.16 11.87
CA LEU A 169 2.50 9.60 10.81
C LEU A 169 1.83 9.69 9.42
N VAL A 170 0.51 9.50 9.33
CA VAL A 170 -0.25 9.74 8.09
C VAL A 170 -0.08 11.18 7.62
N ALA A 171 -0.24 12.15 8.54
CA ALA A 171 -0.05 13.57 8.21
C ALA A 171 1.39 13.86 7.74
N VAL A 172 2.40 13.27 8.37
CA VAL A 172 3.81 13.42 7.96
C VAL A 172 4.04 12.86 6.56
N VAL A 173 3.52 11.67 6.25
CA VAL A 173 3.65 11.06 4.91
C VAL A 173 3.00 11.94 3.84
N LEU A 174 1.81 12.49 4.12
CA LEU A 174 1.13 13.40 3.18
C LEU A 174 1.88 14.72 3.01
N LEU A 175 2.43 15.29 4.09
CA LEU A 175 3.23 16.51 4.01
C LEU A 175 4.50 16.29 3.17
N LEU A 176 5.19 15.17 3.37
CA LEU A 176 6.38 14.83 2.58
C LEU A 176 6.07 14.64 1.08
N ALA A 177 4.85 14.18 0.77
CA ALA A 177 4.40 14.04 -0.61
C ALA A 177 4.13 15.38 -1.31
N VAL A 178 3.74 16.41 -0.55
CA VAL A 178 3.39 17.74 -1.09
C VAL A 178 4.62 18.66 -1.19
N VAL A 179 5.63 18.45 -0.34
CA VAL A 179 6.85 19.26 -0.36
C VAL A 179 7.72 18.84 -1.54
N PRO A 180 7.90 19.70 -2.56
CA PRO A 180 8.82 19.40 -3.66
C PRO A 180 10.24 19.31 -3.10
N VAL A 181 10.89 18.17 -3.29
CA VAL A 181 12.31 18.04 -2.97
C VAL A 181 13.06 18.87 -3.99
N PRO A 182 13.81 19.92 -3.60
CA PRO A 182 14.61 20.69 -4.53
C PRO A 182 15.67 19.75 -5.14
N SER A 183 15.61 19.59 -6.46
CA SER A 183 16.58 18.86 -7.27
C SER A 183 17.86 19.67 -7.43
#